data_093aab1c1bba8a8f9e8bd7cb5641b6db
#
_entry.id   093aab1c1bba8a8f9e8bd7cb5641b6db
#
_cell.length_a   1.000
_cell.length_b   1.000
_cell.length_c   1.000
_cell.angle_alpha   90.00
_cell.angle_beta   90.00
_cell.angle_gamma   90.00
#
_symmetry.space_group_name_H-M   'P 1'
#
loop_
_entity.id
_entity.type
_entity.pdbx_description
1 polymer ?
#
loop_
_entity_poly.entity_id
_entity_poly.type
_entity_poly.pdbx_seq_one_letter_code
_entity_poly.pdbx_strand_id
1 'polypeptide(L)'
;MHIKKILPITKKYKVKLIINDNASFVENFKTVGFHLGQKDLIKNDNKKFINKKNFFGITCHSSLNLAKQAMKLKPNYLAFGAFFQTKTKKVKYRATINILKKSKKLKTKIVAIGGISNSNYKPLLENGADYIAISGFIWKNKKYSPLEAIKLFK
;
A
#
# COMPACT_ATOMS: atom_id res chain seq x y z
N MET A 1 -3.44 11.27 -20.34
CA MET A 1 -3.14 10.25 -19.32
C MET A 1 -2.52 10.92 -18.11
N HIS A 2 -3.08 10.72 -16.92
CA HIS A 2 -2.69 11.44 -15.67
C HIS A 2 -1.25 11.16 -15.20
N ILE A 3 -0.70 9.97 -15.45
CA ILE A 3 0.65 9.60 -15.01
C ILE A 3 1.71 10.58 -15.56
N LYS A 4 1.63 10.97 -16.83
CA LYS A 4 2.57 11.94 -17.42
C LYS A 4 2.58 13.30 -16.69
N LYS A 5 1.44 13.73 -16.15
CA LYS A 5 1.32 15.00 -15.39
C LYS A 5 1.85 14.87 -13.96
N ILE A 6 1.66 13.70 -13.31
CA ILE A 6 2.02 13.49 -11.91
C ILE A 6 3.50 13.10 -11.77
N LEU A 7 4.08 12.38 -12.72
CA LEU A 7 5.44 11.85 -12.63
C LEU A 7 6.53 12.91 -12.42
N PRO A 8 6.51 14.08 -13.09
CA PRO A 8 7.47 15.15 -12.82
C PRO A 8 7.38 15.66 -11.37
N ILE A 9 6.16 15.78 -10.85
CA ILE A 9 5.92 16.22 -9.48
C ILE A 9 6.51 15.21 -8.48
N THR A 10 6.20 13.92 -8.63
CA THR A 10 6.72 12.88 -7.74
C THR A 10 8.25 12.79 -7.80
N LYS A 11 8.86 12.99 -8.97
CA LYS A 11 10.32 13.05 -9.13
C LYS A 11 10.92 14.25 -8.38
N LYS A 12 10.35 15.45 -8.54
CA LYS A 12 10.78 16.67 -7.86
C LYS A 12 10.83 16.47 -6.34
N TYR A 13 9.81 15.83 -5.77
CA TYR A 13 9.71 15.57 -4.34
C TYR A 13 10.31 14.23 -3.90
N LYS A 14 11.02 13.51 -4.78
CA LYS A 14 11.65 12.19 -4.51
C LYS A 14 10.66 11.15 -3.95
N VAL A 15 9.41 11.18 -4.41
CA VAL A 15 8.33 10.27 -4.00
C VAL A 15 8.13 9.18 -5.05
N LYS A 16 8.04 7.92 -4.63
CA LYS A 16 7.73 6.79 -5.52
C LYS A 16 6.25 6.82 -5.89
N LEU A 17 5.95 6.92 -7.19
CA LEU A 17 4.59 6.74 -7.70
C LEU A 17 4.26 5.26 -7.81
N ILE A 18 3.19 4.82 -7.18
CA ILE A 18 2.70 3.42 -7.19
C ILE A 18 1.35 3.37 -7.90
N ILE A 19 1.25 2.54 -8.91
CA ILE A 19 0.02 2.33 -9.69
C ILE A 19 -0.72 1.11 -9.15
N ASN A 20 -2.00 1.27 -8.82
CA ASN A 20 -2.83 0.17 -8.33
C ASN A 20 -3.34 -0.73 -9.45
N ASP A 21 -3.39 -2.04 -9.17
CA ASP A 21 -4.12 -3.09 -9.89
C ASP A 21 -3.64 -3.35 -11.33
N ASN A 22 -2.71 -2.55 -11.88
CA ASN A 22 -2.19 -2.72 -13.24
C ASN A 22 -0.67 -2.54 -13.27
N ALA A 23 0.04 -3.63 -13.53
CA ALA A 23 1.50 -3.65 -13.59
C ALA A 23 2.05 -3.20 -14.97
N SER A 24 1.25 -3.19 -16.04
CA SER A 24 1.73 -2.89 -17.40
C SER A 24 2.30 -1.47 -17.56
N PHE A 25 1.92 -0.55 -16.69
CA PHE A 25 2.45 0.83 -16.74
C PHE A 25 3.97 0.92 -16.58
N VAL A 26 4.64 -0.11 -16.00
CA VAL A 26 6.11 -0.10 -15.88
C VAL A 26 6.82 -0.23 -17.23
N GLU A 27 6.15 -0.74 -18.27
CA GLU A 27 6.72 -0.78 -19.64
C GLU A 27 7.03 0.63 -20.14
N ASN A 28 6.10 1.56 -19.95
CA ASN A 28 6.21 2.93 -20.43
C ASN A 28 6.82 3.90 -19.41
N PHE A 29 6.82 3.52 -18.11
CA PHE A 29 7.25 4.38 -17.02
C PHE A 29 8.14 3.60 -16.03
N LYS A 30 9.38 3.38 -16.40
CA LYS A 30 10.37 2.57 -15.61
C LYS A 30 10.57 3.04 -14.16
N THR A 31 10.20 4.28 -13.83
CA THR A 31 10.37 4.84 -12.47
C THR A 31 9.16 4.65 -11.57
N VAL A 32 8.02 4.18 -12.08
CA VAL A 32 6.85 3.87 -11.25
C VAL A 32 6.96 2.48 -10.64
N GLY A 33 6.27 2.26 -9.52
CA GLY A 33 6.00 0.94 -8.98
C GLY A 33 4.54 0.55 -9.23
N PHE A 34 4.17 -0.66 -8.82
CA PHE A 34 2.77 -1.10 -8.84
C PHE A 34 2.39 -1.83 -7.56
N HIS A 35 1.09 -1.88 -7.30
CA HIS A 35 0.53 -2.62 -6.17
C HIS A 35 -0.58 -3.54 -6.65
N LEU A 36 -0.53 -4.81 -6.26
CA LEU A 36 -1.49 -5.82 -6.70
C LEU A 36 -2.30 -6.39 -5.53
N GLY A 37 -3.61 -6.46 -5.73
CA GLY A 37 -4.50 -7.27 -4.91
C GLY A 37 -4.39 -8.76 -5.25
N GLN A 38 -5.00 -9.62 -4.43
CA GLN A 38 -4.94 -11.08 -4.63
C GLN A 38 -5.54 -11.51 -5.99
N LYS A 39 -6.61 -10.85 -6.42
CA LYS A 39 -7.22 -11.11 -7.73
C LYS A 39 -6.33 -10.68 -8.91
N ASP A 40 -5.52 -9.65 -8.71
CA ASP A 40 -4.67 -9.11 -9.77
C ASP A 40 -3.37 -9.91 -9.94
N LEU A 41 -2.92 -10.60 -8.87
CA LEU A 41 -1.77 -11.51 -8.93
C LEU A 41 -1.96 -12.68 -9.88
N ILE A 42 -3.20 -13.16 -10.07
CA ILE A 42 -3.50 -14.30 -10.94
C ILE A 42 -3.72 -13.90 -12.40
N LYS A 43 -3.87 -12.61 -12.70
CA LYS A 43 -4.02 -12.11 -14.07
C LYS A 43 -2.71 -12.28 -14.83
N ASN A 44 -2.77 -12.96 -15.99
CA ASN A 44 -1.58 -13.23 -16.81
C ASN A 44 -0.85 -11.94 -17.21
N ASP A 45 -1.58 -10.86 -17.50
CA ASP A 45 -1.02 -9.56 -17.89
C ASP A 45 -0.12 -8.94 -16.82
N ASN A 46 -0.36 -9.25 -15.53
CA ASN A 46 0.47 -8.75 -14.45
C ASN A 46 1.69 -9.64 -14.16
N LYS A 47 1.60 -10.95 -14.41
CA LYS A 47 2.65 -11.92 -14.02
C LYS A 47 4.01 -11.60 -14.61
N LYS A 48 4.09 -11.18 -15.88
CA LYS A 48 5.36 -10.87 -16.58
C LYS A 48 6.12 -9.70 -15.92
N PHE A 49 5.45 -8.83 -15.16
CA PHE A 49 6.06 -7.68 -14.49
C PHE A 49 6.50 -7.99 -13.05
N ILE A 50 6.08 -9.12 -12.49
CA ILE A 50 6.47 -9.55 -11.14
C ILE A 50 7.88 -10.12 -11.20
N ASN A 51 8.89 -9.24 -11.11
CA ASN A 51 10.29 -9.60 -11.11
C ASN A 51 11.11 -8.59 -10.29
N LYS A 52 12.40 -8.93 -10.02
CA LYS A 52 13.29 -8.12 -9.18
C LYS A 52 13.64 -6.73 -9.75
N LYS A 53 13.41 -6.48 -11.04
CA LYS A 53 13.71 -5.19 -11.68
C LYS A 53 12.63 -4.15 -11.36
N ASN A 54 11.42 -4.60 -11.05
CA ASN A 54 10.28 -3.74 -10.78
C ASN A 54 10.05 -3.54 -9.29
N PHE A 55 9.63 -2.35 -8.90
CA PHE A 55 9.19 -2.06 -7.53
C PHE A 55 7.71 -2.39 -7.39
N PHE A 56 7.36 -3.32 -6.52
CA PHE A 56 5.97 -3.71 -6.33
C PHE A 56 5.63 -4.12 -4.91
N GLY A 57 4.34 -3.98 -4.60
CA GLY A 57 3.75 -4.42 -3.34
C GLY A 57 2.55 -5.32 -3.55
N ILE A 58 2.22 -6.11 -2.53
CA ILE A 58 1.11 -7.06 -2.56
C ILE A 58 0.22 -6.90 -1.34
N THR A 59 -1.11 -6.85 -1.57
CA THR A 59 -2.12 -6.91 -0.50
C THR A 59 -2.22 -8.33 0.07
N CYS A 60 -2.10 -8.45 1.39
CA CYS A 60 -2.25 -9.73 2.11
C CYS A 60 -3.49 -9.75 3.03
N HIS A 61 -4.36 -8.76 2.95
CA HIS A 61 -5.54 -8.61 3.81
C HIS A 61 -5.16 -8.74 5.30
N SER A 62 -5.72 -9.72 6.01
CA SER A 62 -5.41 -10.05 7.41
C SER A 62 -4.77 -11.45 7.55
N SER A 63 -4.06 -11.93 6.51
CA SER A 63 -3.59 -13.31 6.42
C SER A 63 -2.07 -13.42 6.30
N LEU A 64 -1.44 -14.04 7.30
CA LEU A 64 -0.03 -14.41 7.24
C LEU A 64 0.27 -15.49 6.19
N ASN A 65 -0.69 -16.36 5.90
CA ASN A 65 -0.51 -17.38 4.86
C ASN A 65 -0.40 -16.72 3.48
N LEU A 66 -1.26 -15.75 3.16
CA LEU A 66 -1.12 -14.95 1.94
C LEU A 66 0.21 -14.21 1.91
N ALA A 67 0.65 -13.66 3.03
CA ALA A 67 1.93 -12.97 3.12
C ALA A 67 3.11 -13.91 2.85
N LYS A 68 3.12 -15.11 3.44
CA LYS A 68 4.16 -16.13 3.17
C LYS A 68 4.18 -16.55 1.70
N GLN A 69 3.01 -16.71 1.06
CA GLN A 69 2.92 -17.00 -0.36
C GLN A 69 3.44 -15.85 -1.21
N ALA A 70 3.05 -14.60 -0.89
CA ALA A 70 3.50 -13.41 -1.57
C ALA A 70 5.03 -13.23 -1.48
N MET A 71 5.67 -13.61 -0.36
CA MET A 71 7.12 -13.54 -0.21
C MET A 71 7.91 -14.39 -1.21
N LYS A 72 7.31 -15.45 -1.77
CA LYS A 72 7.94 -16.23 -2.85
C LYS A 72 8.20 -15.38 -4.10
N LEU A 73 7.40 -14.33 -4.30
CA LEU A 73 7.53 -13.36 -5.41
C LEU A 73 8.53 -12.24 -5.11
N LYS A 74 9.06 -12.16 -3.89
CA LYS A 74 10.03 -11.16 -3.42
C LYS A 74 9.55 -9.70 -3.60
N PRO A 75 8.34 -9.34 -3.11
CA PRO A 75 7.84 -7.97 -3.20
C PRO A 75 8.68 -7.01 -2.34
N ASN A 76 8.68 -5.72 -2.72
CA ASN A 76 9.33 -4.67 -1.93
C ASN A 76 8.57 -4.37 -0.63
N TYR A 77 7.27 -4.60 -0.61
CA TYR A 77 6.45 -4.48 0.59
C TYR A 77 5.19 -5.34 0.54
N LEU A 78 4.66 -5.64 1.72
CA LEU A 78 3.37 -6.29 1.91
C LEU A 78 2.41 -5.32 2.59
N ALA A 79 1.15 -5.27 2.13
CA ALA A 79 0.12 -4.45 2.74
C ALA A 79 -0.90 -5.31 3.50
N PHE A 80 -1.13 -4.96 4.75
CA PHE A 80 -2.15 -5.58 5.61
C PHE A 80 -3.26 -4.59 5.92
N GLY A 81 -4.50 -5.05 5.96
CA GLY A 81 -5.69 -4.25 6.27
C GLY A 81 -7.00 -4.99 5.94
N ALA A 82 -8.14 -4.38 6.24
CA ALA A 82 -8.25 -3.04 6.83
C ALA A 82 -8.12 -3.11 8.36
N PHE A 83 -7.38 -2.18 8.95
CA PHE A 83 -7.25 -2.09 10.42
C PHE A 83 -8.48 -1.45 11.07
N PHE A 84 -9.04 -0.44 10.42
CA PHE A 84 -10.18 0.30 10.94
C PHE A 84 -11.32 0.35 9.91
N GLN A 85 -12.51 0.74 10.36
CA GLN A 85 -13.64 0.92 9.48
C GLN A 85 -13.37 2.01 8.44
N THR A 86 -13.79 1.80 7.19
CA THR A 86 -13.59 2.75 6.11
C THR A 86 -14.81 2.82 5.20
N LYS A 87 -15.08 4.02 4.70
CA LYS A 87 -16.13 4.27 3.70
C LYS A 87 -15.61 4.18 2.26
N THR A 88 -14.31 3.94 2.06
CA THR A 88 -13.69 3.93 0.72
C THR A 88 -13.98 2.65 -0.05
N LYS A 89 -13.97 1.51 0.66
CA LYS A 89 -14.34 0.19 0.11
C LYS A 89 -15.06 -0.62 1.19
N LYS A 90 -15.97 -1.52 0.80
CA LYS A 90 -16.60 -2.47 1.72
C LYS A 90 -15.51 -3.35 2.36
N VAL A 91 -15.38 -3.28 3.68
CA VAL A 91 -14.36 -4.05 4.41
C VAL A 91 -14.83 -5.51 4.51
N LYS A 92 -14.11 -6.40 3.85
CA LYS A 92 -14.33 -7.85 3.91
C LYS A 92 -13.42 -8.53 4.94
N TYR A 93 -12.22 -8.00 5.16
CA TYR A 93 -11.21 -8.54 6.07
C TYR A 93 -10.78 -7.49 7.08
N ARG A 94 -10.72 -7.89 8.35
CA ARG A 94 -10.22 -7.04 9.44
C ARG A 94 -8.87 -7.55 9.90
N ALA A 95 -7.88 -6.65 9.86
CA ALA A 95 -6.56 -6.90 10.42
C ALA A 95 -6.49 -6.43 11.87
N THR A 96 -5.67 -7.08 12.67
CA THR A 96 -5.37 -6.70 14.05
C THR A 96 -3.89 -6.37 14.20
N ILE A 97 -3.52 -5.65 15.25
CA ILE A 97 -2.11 -5.31 15.56
C ILE A 97 -1.23 -6.56 15.63
N ASN A 98 -1.78 -7.68 16.05
CA ASN A 98 -1.04 -8.94 16.15
C ASN A 98 -0.45 -9.41 14.81
N ILE A 99 -1.12 -9.13 13.68
CA ILE A 99 -0.57 -9.49 12.37
C ILE A 99 0.70 -8.69 12.04
N LEU A 100 0.78 -7.42 12.45
CA LEU A 100 1.98 -6.59 12.27
C LEU A 100 3.17 -7.17 13.04
N LYS A 101 2.97 -7.50 14.32
CA LYS A 101 3.99 -8.14 15.16
C LYS A 101 4.53 -9.43 14.53
N LYS A 102 3.62 -10.31 14.07
CA LYS A 102 3.98 -11.57 13.42
C LYS A 102 4.65 -11.40 12.07
N SER A 103 4.28 -10.36 11.30
CA SER A 103 4.82 -10.11 9.96
C SER A 103 6.24 -9.54 9.96
N LYS A 104 6.74 -9.00 11.07
CA LYS A 104 8.16 -8.57 11.22
C LYS A 104 9.15 -9.66 10.79
N LYS A 105 8.81 -10.94 11.03
CA LYS A 105 9.65 -12.08 10.65
C LYS A 105 9.80 -12.29 9.14
N LEU A 106 8.99 -11.63 8.32
CA LEU A 106 9.01 -11.78 6.86
C LEU A 106 10.13 -11.03 6.16
N LYS A 107 10.91 -10.20 6.88
CA LYS A 107 12.08 -9.46 6.36
C LYS A 107 11.77 -8.62 5.11
N THR A 108 10.58 -8.04 5.03
CA THR A 108 10.16 -7.09 3.99
C THR A 108 9.44 -5.91 4.62
N LYS A 109 9.26 -4.82 3.89
CA LYS A 109 8.54 -3.64 4.40
C LYS A 109 7.06 -3.95 4.58
N ILE A 110 6.49 -3.50 5.68
CA ILE A 110 5.08 -3.72 6.06
C ILE A 110 4.32 -2.40 5.98
N VAL A 111 3.25 -2.40 5.22
CA VAL A 111 2.32 -1.27 5.07
C VAL A 111 1.01 -1.60 5.76
N ALA A 112 0.57 -0.77 6.70
CA ALA A 112 -0.77 -0.85 7.27
C ALA A 112 -1.73 0.05 6.49
N ILE A 113 -2.93 -0.47 6.16
CA ILE A 113 -3.95 0.24 5.38
C ILE A 113 -5.37 0.03 5.93
N GLY A 114 -6.25 0.98 5.65
CA GLY A 114 -7.69 0.89 5.87
C GLY A 114 -8.18 1.62 7.10
N GLY A 115 -8.91 2.72 6.88
CA GLY A 115 -9.53 3.56 7.90
C GLY A 115 -8.56 4.32 8.81
N ILE A 116 -7.31 4.50 8.36
CA ILE A 116 -6.27 5.17 9.13
C ILE A 116 -6.51 6.69 9.15
N SER A 117 -6.35 7.28 10.33
CA SER A 117 -6.48 8.70 10.61
C SER A 117 -5.34 9.16 11.54
N ASN A 118 -5.28 10.46 11.80
CA ASN A 118 -4.33 11.06 12.76
C ASN A 118 -4.54 10.60 14.20
N SER A 119 -5.71 10.07 14.55
CA SER A 119 -6.01 9.61 15.91
C SER A 119 -5.70 8.13 16.15
N ASN A 120 -5.41 7.33 15.10
CA ASN A 120 -5.29 5.88 15.24
C ASN A 120 -4.05 5.24 14.60
N TYR A 121 -3.14 6.03 13.99
CA TYR A 121 -2.02 5.50 13.22
C TYR A 121 -0.83 5.07 14.08
N LYS A 122 -0.54 5.77 15.20
CA LYS A 122 0.67 5.55 16.01
C LYS A 122 0.82 4.10 16.48
N PRO A 123 -0.20 3.44 17.05
CA PRO A 123 -0.11 2.05 17.45
C PRO A 123 0.27 1.08 16.32
N LEU A 124 -0.06 1.41 15.05
CA LEU A 124 0.31 0.58 13.91
C LEU A 124 1.81 0.61 13.65
N LEU A 125 2.43 1.80 13.71
CA LEU A 125 3.88 1.98 13.56
C LEU A 125 4.64 1.34 14.72
N GLU A 126 4.22 1.58 15.96
CA GLU A 126 4.82 1.00 17.17
C GLU A 126 4.81 -0.52 17.16
N ASN A 127 3.81 -1.13 16.54
CA ASN A 127 3.66 -2.58 16.50
C ASN A 127 4.17 -3.25 15.21
N GLY A 128 4.87 -2.50 14.34
CA GLY A 128 5.64 -3.11 13.27
C GLY A 128 5.21 -2.81 11.85
N ALA A 129 4.33 -1.83 11.63
CA ALA A 129 4.20 -1.23 10.31
C ALA A 129 5.39 -0.31 10.05
N ASP A 130 6.04 -0.47 8.90
CA ASP A 130 7.06 0.49 8.42
C ASP A 130 6.41 1.73 7.82
N TYR A 131 5.23 1.58 7.24
CA TYR A 131 4.48 2.66 6.57
C TYR A 131 2.97 2.52 6.82
N ILE A 132 2.28 3.63 6.69
CA ILE A 132 0.81 3.70 6.71
C ILE A 132 0.30 4.20 5.36
N ALA A 133 -0.75 3.58 4.83
CA ALA A 133 -1.43 4.02 3.61
C ALA A 133 -2.77 4.66 3.95
N ILE A 134 -2.90 5.94 3.64
CA ILE A 134 -4.04 6.77 4.02
C ILE A 134 -4.70 7.30 2.74
N SER A 135 -6.01 7.13 2.63
CA SER A 135 -6.78 7.68 1.51
C SER A 135 -7.96 8.51 2.00
N GLY A 136 -8.94 7.89 2.64
CA GLY A 136 -10.18 8.57 3.01
C GLY A 136 -9.99 9.78 3.92
N PHE A 137 -9.08 9.70 4.89
CA PHE A 137 -8.79 10.82 5.78
C PHE A 137 -8.17 12.02 5.06
N ILE A 138 -7.40 11.79 4.02
CA ILE A 138 -6.76 12.88 3.24
C ILE A 138 -7.72 13.44 2.18
N TRP A 139 -8.34 12.56 1.37
CA TRP A 139 -9.06 12.99 0.16
C TRP A 139 -10.57 13.17 0.34
N LYS A 140 -11.16 12.62 1.41
CA LYS A 140 -12.60 12.70 1.71
C LYS A 140 -12.90 13.38 3.04
N ASN A 141 -11.93 14.11 3.58
CA ASN A 141 -12.09 14.87 4.80
C ASN A 141 -12.96 16.11 4.54
N LYS A 142 -13.98 16.31 5.36
CA LYS A 142 -14.86 17.50 5.25
C LYS A 142 -14.36 18.70 6.06
N LYS A 143 -13.46 18.46 7.03
CA LYS A 143 -12.96 19.48 7.95
C LYS A 143 -11.64 20.09 7.50
N TYR A 144 -10.78 19.28 6.85
CA TYR A 144 -9.42 19.67 6.48
C TYR A 144 -9.19 19.50 4.98
N SER A 145 -8.51 20.45 4.36
CA SER A 145 -7.93 20.26 3.03
C SER A 145 -6.88 19.12 3.05
N PRO A 146 -6.52 18.52 1.93
CA PRO A 146 -5.49 17.47 1.90
C PRO A 146 -4.16 17.90 2.52
N LEU A 147 -3.75 19.15 2.33
CA LEU A 147 -2.51 19.68 2.90
C LEU A 147 -2.59 19.80 4.44
N GLU A 148 -3.71 20.30 4.96
CA GLU A 148 -3.92 20.38 6.41
C GLU A 148 -4.04 19.00 7.04
N ALA A 149 -4.78 18.08 6.38
CA ALA A 149 -4.93 16.72 6.86
C ALA A 149 -3.59 15.98 6.99
N ILE A 150 -2.66 16.17 6.04
CA ILE A 150 -1.31 15.56 6.11
C ILE A 150 -0.51 16.11 7.31
N LYS A 151 -0.61 17.40 7.60
CA LYS A 151 0.11 18.04 8.72
C LYS A 151 -0.30 17.51 10.11
N LEU A 152 -1.42 16.79 10.21
CA LEU A 152 -1.88 16.19 11.48
C LEU A 152 -1.16 14.87 11.82
N PHE A 153 -0.36 14.34 10.91
CA PHE A 153 0.48 13.15 11.17
C PHE A 153 1.88 13.61 11.60
N LYS A 154 2.13 13.58 12.91
CA LYS A 154 3.38 14.01 13.56
C LYS A 154 4.03 12.83 14.27
#